data_d6fc40eccb2b682f95577db57c9afa35
#
_entry.id   d6fc40eccb2b682f95577db57c9afa35
#
_cell.length_a   1.000
_cell.length_b   1.000
_cell.length_c   1.000
_cell.angle_alpha   90.00
_cell.angle_beta   90.00
_cell.angle_gamma   90.00
#
_symmetry.space_group_name_H-M   'P 1'
#
loop_
_entity.id
_entity.type
_entity.pdbx_description
1 polymer ?
#
loop_
_entity_poly.entity_id
_entity_poly.type
_entity_poly.pdbx_seq_one_letter_code
_entity_poly.pdbx_strand_id
1 'polypeptide(L)'
;IPCDVPQYIGVGGQELMLAKYDLLKIAHEQEWKDSEEKSKILIDDEQKISKIKDFHVWERTAPHTRPKSFMIGDIRITPFFNSHSIYDSYMFLIETDGKRIWHTGDYRDHGYLGKGLYPTLHRYASNIDLLITEGTTLKRGDLCIQESEVSRRMACVMSAFKYVIVLASATDIERLASVKTAALKARKGLYYTGGMMGRAMRIFTHREAKSSKGLFAFHFKYVGEDDPKLGEMQKKGFVLVTGASHLDFVKKMCQGLSSSEVLLIYSAWDGYYKDPLQIKQNPAYRDFREAFPNVVDIHTSGHASRECIKKVIDIVKPKEVICI
;
A
#
# COMPACT_ATOMS: atom_id res chain seq x y z
N ILE A 1 13.38 -7.15 -15.30
CA ILE A 1 12.38 -8.18 -15.65
C ILE A 1 12.90 -8.88 -16.88
N PRO A 2 13.04 -10.24 -16.89
CA PRO A 2 13.45 -11.01 -18.08
C PRO A 2 12.52 -10.68 -19.25
N CYS A 3 13.09 -10.44 -20.45
CA CYS A 3 12.35 -9.90 -21.59
C CYS A 3 11.44 -10.95 -22.29
N ASP A 4 11.66 -12.24 -22.05
CA ASP A 4 11.12 -13.32 -22.87
C ASP A 4 10.08 -14.21 -22.15
N VAL A 5 9.71 -13.82 -20.90
CA VAL A 5 8.72 -14.55 -20.12
C VAL A 5 7.44 -13.75 -20.01
N PRO A 6 6.25 -14.31 -20.33
CA PRO A 6 4.97 -13.63 -20.16
C PRO A 6 4.79 -13.17 -18.70
N GLN A 7 4.41 -11.92 -18.51
CA GLN A 7 4.17 -11.33 -17.20
C GLN A 7 2.68 -11.25 -16.93
N TYR A 8 2.27 -11.59 -15.72
CA TYR A 8 0.87 -11.63 -15.30
C TYR A 8 0.68 -10.77 -14.05
N ILE A 9 -0.36 -9.94 -14.01
CA ILE A 9 -0.63 -9.04 -12.89
C ILE A 9 -2.13 -8.76 -12.75
N GLY A 10 -2.59 -8.45 -11.55
CA GLY A 10 -3.91 -7.87 -11.35
C GLY A 10 -4.01 -6.47 -12.00
N VAL A 11 -5.17 -6.14 -12.52
CA VAL A 11 -5.35 -4.87 -13.25
C VAL A 11 -5.10 -3.65 -12.37
N GLY A 12 -5.44 -3.69 -11.09
CA GLY A 12 -5.15 -2.59 -10.14
C GLY A 12 -3.65 -2.45 -9.85
N GLY A 13 -2.94 -3.58 -9.78
CA GLY A 13 -1.48 -3.62 -9.67
C GLY A 13 -0.79 -3.03 -10.90
N GLN A 14 -1.27 -3.36 -12.11
CA GLN A 14 -0.76 -2.77 -13.36
C GLN A 14 -0.93 -1.25 -13.37
N GLU A 15 -2.11 -0.75 -13.00
CA GLU A 15 -2.37 0.69 -12.93
C GLU A 15 -1.45 1.43 -11.95
N LEU A 16 -1.18 0.83 -10.77
CA LEU A 16 -0.24 1.38 -9.79
C LEU A 16 1.20 1.39 -10.33
N MET A 17 1.63 0.33 -11.01
CA MET A 17 2.95 0.27 -11.64
C MET A 17 3.11 1.34 -12.72
N LEU A 18 2.15 1.45 -13.63
CA LEU A 18 2.14 2.50 -14.66
C LEU A 18 2.19 3.89 -14.03
N ALA A 19 1.37 4.14 -13.01
CA ALA A 19 1.36 5.43 -12.30
C ALA A 19 2.72 5.77 -11.68
N LYS A 20 3.44 4.77 -11.14
CA LYS A 20 4.79 4.95 -10.58
C LYS A 20 5.81 5.29 -11.67
N TYR A 21 5.84 4.53 -12.75
CA TYR A 21 6.84 4.74 -13.83
C TYR A 21 6.59 6.03 -14.61
N ASP A 22 5.33 6.43 -14.81
CA ASP A 22 4.99 7.76 -15.34
C ASP A 22 5.52 8.90 -14.46
N LEU A 23 5.45 8.77 -13.14
CA LEU A 23 6.01 9.77 -12.23
C LEU A 23 7.53 9.81 -12.28
N LEU A 24 8.20 8.66 -12.37
CA LEU A 24 9.65 8.57 -12.50
C LEU A 24 10.10 9.24 -13.82
N LYS A 25 9.42 8.95 -14.94
CA LYS A 25 9.69 9.59 -16.22
C LYS A 25 9.59 11.11 -16.12
N ILE A 26 8.50 11.64 -15.52
CA ILE A 26 8.31 13.09 -15.33
C ILE A 26 9.44 13.68 -14.47
N ALA A 27 9.86 13.01 -13.39
CA ALA A 27 10.97 13.46 -12.56
C ALA A 27 12.27 13.51 -13.34
N HIS A 28 12.61 12.47 -14.09
CA HIS A 28 13.80 12.44 -14.95
C HIS A 28 13.78 13.52 -16.06
N GLU A 29 12.60 13.84 -16.60
CA GLU A 29 12.44 14.95 -17.56
C GLU A 29 12.77 16.32 -16.95
N GLN A 30 12.44 16.52 -15.68
CA GLN A 30 12.61 17.80 -14.97
C GLN A 30 14.00 18.00 -14.34
N GLU A 31 14.60 16.93 -13.80
CA GLU A 31 15.85 17.01 -13.02
C GLU A 31 17.10 17.08 -13.88
N TRP A 32 17.06 16.54 -15.09
CA TRP A 32 18.26 16.43 -15.92
C TRP A 32 18.29 17.50 -17.00
N LYS A 33 19.42 18.20 -17.12
CA LYS A 33 19.72 19.06 -18.29
C LYS A 33 19.89 18.17 -19.51
N ASP A 34 19.59 18.69 -20.69
CA ASP A 34 19.74 17.95 -21.95
C ASP A 34 21.14 17.34 -22.08
N SER A 35 21.20 16.01 -22.03
CA SER A 35 22.39 15.20 -22.12
C SER A 35 22.08 13.86 -22.80
N GLU A 36 23.11 13.22 -23.34
CA GLU A 36 22.97 11.87 -23.91
C GLU A 36 22.50 10.85 -22.86
N GLU A 37 22.88 11.03 -21.60
CA GLU A 37 22.50 10.20 -20.48
C GLU A 37 21.00 10.34 -20.15
N LYS A 38 20.45 11.57 -20.16
CA LYS A 38 19.01 11.83 -20.04
C LYS A 38 18.22 11.06 -21.09
N SER A 39 18.67 11.13 -22.35
CA SER A 39 17.99 10.45 -23.46
C SER A 39 17.94 8.93 -23.24
N LYS A 40 19.02 8.31 -22.74
CA LYS A 40 19.06 6.87 -22.42
C LYS A 40 18.10 6.50 -21.30
N ILE A 41 18.03 7.31 -20.22
CA ILE A 41 17.12 7.07 -19.09
C ILE A 41 15.66 7.17 -19.53
N LEU A 42 15.30 8.20 -20.31
CA LEU A 42 13.93 8.36 -20.79
C LEU A 42 13.49 7.24 -21.74
N ILE A 43 14.41 6.75 -22.60
CA ILE A 43 14.14 5.58 -23.44
C ILE A 43 13.90 4.33 -22.58
N ASP A 44 14.69 4.11 -21.54
CA ASP A 44 14.51 2.99 -20.61
C ASP A 44 13.18 3.07 -19.86
N ASP A 45 12.77 4.27 -19.39
CA ASP A 45 11.47 4.49 -18.76
C ASP A 45 10.31 4.21 -19.72
N GLU A 46 10.39 4.65 -20.98
CA GLU A 46 9.38 4.36 -22.00
C GLU A 46 9.29 2.87 -22.32
N GLN A 47 10.41 2.18 -22.41
CA GLN A 47 10.44 0.73 -22.60
C GLN A 47 9.82 -0.02 -21.41
N LYS A 48 10.07 0.42 -20.18
CA LYS A 48 9.45 -0.15 -18.98
C LYS A 48 7.95 0.08 -18.97
N ILE A 49 7.48 1.27 -19.27
CA ILE A 49 6.06 1.60 -19.38
C ILE A 49 5.39 0.75 -20.47
N SER A 50 6.01 0.61 -21.64
CA SER A 50 5.50 -0.24 -22.72
C SER A 50 5.37 -1.69 -22.26
N LYS A 51 6.43 -2.26 -21.69
CA LYS A 51 6.41 -3.64 -21.16
C LYS A 51 5.31 -3.88 -20.13
N ILE A 52 5.08 -2.92 -19.23
CA ILE A 52 4.01 -3.05 -18.21
C ILE A 52 2.63 -3.06 -18.87
N LYS A 53 2.41 -2.29 -19.93
CA LYS A 53 1.16 -2.30 -20.71
C LYS A 53 0.89 -3.66 -21.38
N ASP A 54 1.95 -4.36 -21.75
CA ASP A 54 1.86 -5.69 -22.40
C ASP A 54 1.66 -6.84 -21.42
N PHE A 55 1.61 -6.59 -20.10
CA PHE A 55 1.33 -7.63 -19.12
C PHE A 55 -0.07 -8.20 -19.31
N HIS A 56 -0.19 -9.53 -19.18
CA HIS A 56 -1.49 -10.19 -19.10
C HIS A 56 -2.16 -9.82 -17.77
N VAL A 57 -3.36 -9.26 -17.84
CA VAL A 57 -4.08 -8.78 -16.66
C VAL A 57 -5.31 -9.62 -16.38
N TRP A 58 -5.65 -9.72 -15.08
CA TRP A 58 -6.95 -10.25 -14.65
C TRP A 58 -7.67 -9.23 -13.77
N GLU A 59 -9.00 -9.25 -13.85
CA GLU A 59 -9.87 -8.47 -12.97
C GLU A 59 -10.09 -9.20 -11.65
N ARG A 60 -10.09 -8.45 -10.55
CA ARG A 60 -10.45 -8.99 -9.25
C ARG A 60 -11.88 -9.55 -9.29
N THR A 61 -12.00 -10.79 -8.84
CA THR A 61 -13.31 -11.43 -8.73
C THR A 61 -14.13 -10.72 -7.65
N ALA A 62 -15.39 -10.42 -7.94
CA ALA A 62 -16.29 -9.78 -6.99
C ALA A 62 -16.45 -10.62 -5.70
N PRO A 63 -16.63 -9.98 -4.53
CA PRO A 63 -16.84 -10.69 -3.27
C PRO A 63 -17.93 -11.76 -3.40
N HIS A 64 -17.73 -12.90 -2.77
CA HIS A 64 -18.64 -14.06 -2.78
C HIS A 64 -18.84 -14.78 -4.12
N THR A 65 -18.16 -14.39 -5.19
CA THR A 65 -18.15 -15.14 -6.44
C THR A 65 -16.96 -16.10 -6.49
N ARG A 66 -17.06 -17.16 -7.32
CA ARG A 66 -15.95 -18.10 -7.53
C ARG A 66 -14.83 -17.37 -8.27
N PRO A 67 -13.57 -17.45 -7.80
CA PRO A 67 -12.43 -16.88 -8.51
C PRO A 67 -12.32 -17.49 -9.92
N LYS A 68 -11.98 -16.65 -10.89
CA LYS A 68 -11.73 -17.07 -12.27
C LYS A 68 -10.29 -17.56 -12.39
N SER A 69 -10.13 -18.80 -12.88
CA SER A 69 -8.82 -19.36 -13.20
C SER A 69 -8.44 -19.00 -14.63
N PHE A 70 -7.14 -18.97 -14.91
CA PHE A 70 -6.59 -18.90 -16.27
C PHE A 70 -5.53 -19.97 -16.46
N MET A 71 -5.15 -20.24 -17.72
CA MET A 71 -4.18 -21.26 -18.09
C MET A 71 -2.89 -20.60 -18.60
N ILE A 72 -1.75 -21.17 -18.21
CA ILE A 72 -0.44 -20.89 -18.80
C ILE A 72 0.10 -22.25 -19.27
N GLY A 73 -0.05 -22.54 -20.54
CA GLY A 73 0.16 -23.89 -21.03
C GLY A 73 -0.84 -24.85 -20.37
N ASP A 74 -0.36 -25.90 -19.73
CA ASP A 74 -1.11 -26.91 -18.97
C ASP A 74 -1.26 -26.57 -17.47
N ILE A 75 -0.67 -25.47 -17.04
CA ILE A 75 -0.76 -25.00 -15.65
C ILE A 75 -2.02 -24.17 -15.46
N ARG A 76 -2.88 -24.56 -14.50
CA ARG A 76 -4.04 -23.79 -14.09
C ARG A 76 -3.68 -22.89 -12.92
N ILE A 77 -3.97 -21.60 -13.03
CA ILE A 77 -3.74 -20.61 -11.98
C ILE A 77 -5.06 -19.96 -11.56
N THR A 78 -5.32 -19.97 -10.25
CA THR A 78 -6.49 -19.33 -9.66
C THR A 78 -6.01 -18.25 -8.67
N PRO A 79 -6.16 -16.96 -8.99
CA PRO A 79 -5.81 -15.87 -8.08
C PRO A 79 -6.91 -15.65 -7.03
N PHE A 80 -6.49 -15.46 -5.78
CA PHE A 80 -7.35 -15.12 -4.65
C PHE A 80 -6.86 -13.80 -4.06
N PHE A 81 -7.73 -12.80 -4.05
CA PHE A 81 -7.41 -11.52 -3.45
C PHE A 81 -7.09 -11.67 -1.95
N ASN A 82 -6.04 -11.00 -1.46
CA ASN A 82 -5.66 -11.01 -0.06
C ASN A 82 -5.47 -9.60 0.52
N SER A 83 -5.23 -9.50 1.81
CA SER A 83 -4.88 -8.29 2.52
C SER A 83 -3.36 -8.17 2.62
N HIS A 84 -2.81 -7.05 2.17
CA HIS A 84 -1.41 -6.69 2.32
C HIS A 84 -1.27 -5.16 2.30
N SER A 85 -0.07 -4.62 2.59
CA SER A 85 0.21 -3.16 2.55
C SER A 85 0.30 -2.56 1.14
N ILE A 86 0.01 -3.34 0.11
CA ILE A 86 -0.13 -2.90 -1.27
C ILE A 86 -1.48 -3.31 -1.84
N TYR A 87 -2.10 -2.41 -2.60
CA TYR A 87 -3.36 -2.68 -3.28
C TYR A 87 -3.20 -3.75 -4.37
N ASP A 88 -4.24 -4.56 -4.55
CA ASP A 88 -4.35 -5.60 -5.58
C ASP A 88 -3.34 -6.74 -5.38
N SER A 89 -3.17 -7.18 -4.14
CA SER A 89 -2.33 -8.32 -3.73
C SER A 89 -3.10 -9.63 -3.80
N TYR A 90 -2.44 -10.73 -4.16
CA TYR A 90 -3.06 -12.03 -4.39
C TYR A 90 -2.28 -13.20 -3.80
N MET A 91 -3.02 -14.23 -3.38
CA MET A 91 -2.58 -15.60 -3.23
C MET A 91 -2.92 -16.36 -4.50
N PHE A 92 -2.25 -17.48 -4.77
CA PHE A 92 -2.47 -18.30 -5.95
C PHE A 92 -2.61 -19.77 -5.61
N LEU A 93 -3.64 -20.41 -6.14
CA LEU A 93 -3.67 -21.86 -6.28
C LEU A 93 -3.16 -22.21 -7.68
N ILE A 94 -2.09 -23.00 -7.73
CA ILE A 94 -1.42 -23.44 -8.95
C ILE A 94 -1.62 -24.96 -9.06
N GLU A 95 -2.19 -25.43 -10.15
CA GLU A 95 -2.52 -26.83 -10.36
C GLU A 95 -1.87 -27.30 -11.68
N THR A 96 -1.03 -28.33 -11.60
CA THR A 96 -0.33 -28.96 -12.75
C THR A 96 0.07 -30.38 -12.41
N ASP A 97 0.06 -31.30 -13.37
CA ASP A 97 0.48 -32.72 -13.24
C ASP A 97 -0.07 -33.40 -11.98
N GLY A 98 -1.32 -33.16 -11.66
CA GLY A 98 -1.97 -33.71 -10.46
C GLY A 98 -1.45 -33.16 -9.12
N LYS A 99 -0.59 -32.14 -9.13
CA LYS A 99 -0.08 -31.43 -7.96
C LYS A 99 -0.84 -30.15 -7.72
N ARG A 100 -0.92 -29.76 -6.45
CA ARG A 100 -1.55 -28.52 -6.01
C ARG A 100 -0.58 -27.73 -5.15
N ILE A 101 -0.26 -26.53 -5.59
CA ILE A 101 0.64 -25.60 -4.90
C ILE A 101 -0.18 -24.40 -4.46
N TRP A 102 -0.06 -24.03 -3.19
CA TRP A 102 -0.61 -22.78 -2.69
C TRP A 102 0.52 -21.79 -2.45
N HIS A 103 0.52 -20.69 -3.19
CA HIS A 103 1.47 -19.59 -3.03
C HIS A 103 0.76 -18.40 -2.38
N THR A 104 1.18 -17.98 -1.20
CA THR A 104 0.47 -16.93 -0.47
C THR A 104 0.76 -15.53 -0.97
N GLY A 105 1.89 -15.30 -1.66
CA GLY A 105 2.43 -13.95 -1.73
C GLY A 105 2.61 -13.37 -0.33
N ASP A 106 2.81 -12.07 -0.24
CA ASP A 106 2.77 -11.35 1.04
C ASP A 106 1.32 -11.14 1.47
N TYR A 107 1.02 -11.33 2.75
CA TYR A 107 -0.34 -11.23 3.27
C TYR A 107 -0.38 -10.83 4.75
N ARG A 108 -1.56 -10.46 5.23
CA ARG A 108 -1.85 -10.26 6.66
C ARG A 108 -3.30 -10.62 6.98
N ASP A 109 -3.57 -11.03 8.22
CA ASP A 109 -4.94 -11.29 8.70
C ASP A 109 -5.55 -10.13 9.50
N HIS A 110 -4.71 -9.19 9.93
CA HIS A 110 -5.09 -8.04 10.76
C HIS A 110 -5.49 -6.79 9.96
N GLY A 111 -5.51 -6.86 8.63
CA GLY A 111 -6.13 -5.86 7.76
C GLY A 111 -7.66 -5.96 7.73
N TYR A 112 -8.33 -4.95 7.19
CA TYR A 112 -9.80 -4.99 6.99
C TYR A 112 -10.22 -6.13 6.06
N LEU A 113 -9.41 -6.40 5.03
CA LEU A 113 -9.61 -7.47 4.06
C LEU A 113 -9.11 -8.82 4.55
N GLY A 114 -8.28 -8.85 5.58
CA GLY A 114 -7.74 -10.06 6.20
C GLY A 114 -8.80 -11.02 6.73
N LYS A 115 -10.02 -10.54 6.97
CA LYS A 115 -11.18 -11.37 7.35
C LYS A 115 -11.51 -12.46 6.32
N GLY A 116 -11.13 -12.25 5.06
CA GLY A 116 -11.33 -13.23 3.98
C GLY A 116 -10.29 -14.36 3.95
N LEU A 117 -9.16 -14.22 4.63
CA LEU A 117 -8.04 -15.16 4.54
C LEU A 117 -8.45 -16.59 4.92
N TYR A 118 -8.84 -16.82 6.16
CA TYR A 118 -9.15 -18.16 6.66
C TYR A 118 -10.36 -18.81 5.96
N PRO A 119 -11.47 -18.11 5.72
CA PRO A 119 -12.57 -18.68 4.93
C PRO A 119 -12.16 -19.10 3.52
N THR A 120 -11.25 -18.34 2.86
CA THR A 120 -10.72 -18.69 1.54
C THR A 120 -9.87 -19.97 1.61
N LEU A 121 -8.97 -20.07 2.59
CA LEU A 121 -8.14 -21.24 2.78
C LEU A 121 -8.98 -22.50 3.08
N HIS A 122 -9.94 -22.42 3.99
CA HIS A 122 -10.85 -23.54 4.31
C HIS A 122 -11.62 -24.03 3.07
N ARG A 123 -12.01 -23.10 2.18
CA ARG A 123 -12.82 -23.45 1.01
C ARG A 123 -12.03 -24.00 -0.16
N TYR A 124 -10.78 -23.54 -0.36
CA TYR A 124 -10.05 -23.80 -1.61
C TYR A 124 -8.70 -24.49 -1.42
N ALA A 125 -8.08 -24.40 -0.23
CA ALA A 125 -6.75 -24.93 0.02
C ALA A 125 -6.78 -26.35 0.61
N SER A 126 -7.55 -27.25 -0.02
CA SER A 126 -7.56 -28.69 0.34
C SER A 126 -6.55 -29.49 -0.48
N ASN A 127 -5.97 -30.52 0.09
CA ASN A 127 -5.02 -31.43 -0.57
C ASN A 127 -3.85 -30.71 -1.24
N ILE A 128 -3.24 -29.76 -0.52
CA ILE A 128 -2.09 -29.01 -1.00
C ILE A 128 -0.82 -29.84 -0.85
N ASP A 129 -0.10 -30.05 -1.95
CA ASP A 129 1.19 -30.73 -1.95
C ASP A 129 2.29 -29.80 -1.42
N LEU A 130 2.32 -28.53 -1.85
CA LEU A 130 3.31 -27.56 -1.47
C LEU A 130 2.66 -26.21 -1.09
N LEU A 131 3.01 -25.71 0.08
CA LEU A 131 2.71 -24.34 0.51
C LEU A 131 3.97 -23.49 0.39
N ILE A 132 3.92 -22.43 -0.43
CA ILE A 132 4.94 -21.39 -0.48
C ILE A 132 4.38 -20.18 0.27
N THR A 133 4.98 -19.81 1.39
CA THR A 133 4.49 -18.73 2.25
C THR A 133 5.57 -17.73 2.59
N GLU A 134 5.16 -16.47 2.84
CA GLU A 134 6.08 -15.48 3.35
C GLU A 134 6.58 -15.82 4.77
N GLY A 135 7.77 -15.28 5.10
CA GLY A 135 8.36 -15.37 6.45
C GLY A 135 8.92 -14.04 6.96
N THR A 136 8.51 -12.92 6.36
CA THR A 136 9.08 -11.58 6.56
C THR A 136 9.19 -11.17 8.02
N THR A 137 8.15 -11.42 8.83
CA THR A 137 8.10 -11.02 10.23
C THR A 137 8.71 -12.03 11.20
N LEU A 138 9.06 -13.24 10.76
CA LEU A 138 9.53 -14.32 11.64
C LEU A 138 10.77 -13.94 12.48
N LYS A 139 11.63 -13.08 11.92
CA LYS A 139 12.86 -12.59 12.58
C LYS A 139 12.74 -11.18 13.13
N ARG A 140 11.75 -10.38 12.68
CA ARG A 140 11.65 -8.95 13.00
C ARG A 140 10.85 -8.64 14.26
N GLY A 141 9.83 -9.47 14.59
CA GLY A 141 8.91 -9.18 15.69
C GLY A 141 8.05 -7.94 15.44
N ASP A 142 7.68 -7.68 14.18
CA ASP A 142 6.89 -6.51 13.78
C ASP A 142 5.56 -6.46 14.53
N LEU A 143 5.12 -5.25 14.86
CA LEU A 143 3.83 -5.04 15.51
C LEU A 143 2.68 -5.36 14.54
N CYS A 144 1.85 -6.32 14.91
CA CYS A 144 0.69 -6.79 14.17
C CYS A 144 -0.60 -6.56 14.95
N ILE A 145 -1.09 -5.31 14.96
CA ILE A 145 -2.41 -4.95 15.52
C ILE A 145 -3.43 -4.79 14.39
N GLN A 146 -4.71 -4.95 14.72
CA GLN A 146 -5.79 -4.77 13.74
C GLN A 146 -5.81 -3.36 13.16
N GLU A 147 -6.07 -3.22 11.86
CA GLU A 147 -6.22 -1.89 11.21
C GLU A 147 -7.32 -1.05 11.86
N SER A 148 -8.35 -1.67 12.40
CA SER A 148 -9.38 -0.98 13.19
C SER A 148 -8.83 -0.36 14.48
N GLU A 149 -7.85 -0.99 15.12
CA GLU A 149 -7.16 -0.45 16.28
C GLU A 149 -6.21 0.68 15.89
N VAL A 150 -5.50 0.56 14.75
CA VAL A 150 -4.73 1.67 14.14
C VAL A 150 -5.64 2.89 13.96
N SER A 151 -6.81 2.71 13.34
CA SER A 151 -7.79 3.78 13.15
C SER A 151 -8.26 4.40 14.46
N ARG A 152 -8.51 3.58 15.50
CA ARG A 152 -8.94 4.04 16.83
C ARG A 152 -7.85 4.90 17.49
N ARG A 153 -6.60 4.46 17.47
CA ARG A 153 -5.45 5.21 18.00
C ARG A 153 -5.25 6.52 17.28
N MET A 154 -5.31 6.50 15.94
CA MET A 154 -5.24 7.73 15.13
C MET A 154 -6.34 8.71 15.50
N ALA A 155 -7.60 8.27 15.64
CA ALA A 155 -8.72 9.13 16.00
C ALA A 155 -8.52 9.83 17.36
N CYS A 156 -7.97 9.11 18.34
CA CYS A 156 -7.67 9.64 19.65
C CYS A 156 -6.70 10.83 19.55
N VAL A 157 -5.55 10.65 18.91
CA VAL A 157 -4.53 11.71 18.79
C VAL A 157 -4.98 12.84 17.86
N MET A 158 -5.68 12.52 16.76
CA MET A 158 -6.22 13.51 15.82
C MET A 158 -7.18 14.49 16.49
N SER A 159 -7.89 14.06 17.53
CA SER A 159 -8.83 14.94 18.27
C SER A 159 -8.13 15.97 19.15
N ALA A 160 -6.89 15.72 19.54
CA ALA A 160 -6.11 16.57 20.44
C ALA A 160 -5.33 17.68 19.71
N PHE A 161 -5.09 17.54 18.39
CA PHE A 161 -4.29 18.49 17.62
C PHE A 161 -5.11 19.15 16.52
N LYS A 162 -4.87 20.44 16.26
CA LYS A 162 -5.58 21.17 15.20
C LYS A 162 -5.12 20.74 13.81
N TYR A 163 -3.83 20.52 13.62
CA TYR A 163 -3.20 20.18 12.35
C TYR A 163 -2.54 18.81 12.46
N VAL A 164 -2.96 17.87 11.63
CA VAL A 164 -2.43 16.53 11.67
C VAL A 164 -1.89 16.15 10.30
N ILE A 165 -0.63 15.74 10.26
CA ILE A 165 0.04 15.19 9.08
C ILE A 165 0.13 13.69 9.29
N VAL A 166 -0.24 12.89 8.28
CA VAL A 166 -0.11 11.43 8.31
C VAL A 166 0.85 11.02 7.20
N LEU A 167 2.04 10.58 7.58
CA LEU A 167 3.00 9.97 6.66
C LEU A 167 2.65 8.50 6.49
N ALA A 168 2.17 8.12 5.30
CA ALA A 168 1.74 6.76 5.01
C ALA A 168 2.09 6.33 3.58
N SER A 169 2.12 5.02 3.32
CA SER A 169 2.24 4.49 1.97
C SER A 169 1.03 4.86 1.12
N ALA A 170 1.28 5.36 -0.07
CA ALA A 170 0.23 5.68 -1.04
C ALA A 170 -0.51 4.44 -1.54
N THR A 171 0.10 3.25 -1.46
CA THR A 171 -0.45 2.01 -2.00
C THR A 171 -1.19 1.16 -0.97
N ASP A 172 -1.11 1.48 0.33
CA ASP A 172 -1.84 0.78 1.39
C ASP A 172 -3.26 1.34 1.53
N ILE A 173 -4.18 0.80 0.74
CA ILE A 173 -5.59 1.22 0.73
C ILE A 173 -6.26 1.03 2.10
N GLU A 174 -5.87 0.01 2.86
CA GLU A 174 -6.45 -0.28 4.17
C GLU A 174 -5.99 0.75 5.21
N ARG A 175 -4.72 1.19 5.17
CA ARG A 175 -4.22 2.28 5.98
C ARG A 175 -4.89 3.60 5.63
N LEU A 176 -5.12 3.89 4.36
CA LEU A 176 -5.87 5.09 3.94
C LEU A 176 -7.31 5.04 4.44
N ALA A 177 -7.95 3.87 4.47
CA ALA A 177 -9.27 3.68 5.08
C ALA A 177 -9.26 3.92 6.60
N SER A 178 -8.20 3.49 7.29
CA SER A 178 -7.98 3.77 8.72
C SER A 178 -7.87 5.27 8.99
N VAL A 179 -7.07 5.98 8.18
CA VAL A 179 -6.92 7.44 8.28
C VAL A 179 -8.25 8.16 8.02
N LYS A 180 -8.98 7.76 6.96
CA LYS A 180 -10.32 8.30 6.67
C LYS A 180 -11.26 8.16 7.87
N THR A 181 -11.34 6.94 8.41
CA THR A 181 -12.22 6.64 9.53
C THR A 181 -11.85 7.45 10.78
N ALA A 182 -10.55 7.60 11.04
CA ALA A 182 -10.04 8.39 12.15
C ALA A 182 -10.35 9.88 11.99
N ALA A 183 -10.11 10.45 10.81
CA ALA A 183 -10.38 11.86 10.52
C ALA A 183 -11.88 12.21 10.64
N LEU A 184 -12.76 11.31 10.16
CA LEU A 184 -14.20 11.47 10.31
C LEU A 184 -14.63 11.47 11.79
N LYS A 185 -14.09 10.56 12.61
CA LYS A 185 -14.35 10.53 14.05
C LYS A 185 -13.84 11.80 14.75
N ALA A 186 -12.70 12.32 14.34
CA ALA A 186 -12.13 13.58 14.83
C ALA A 186 -12.81 14.83 14.25
N ARG A 187 -13.81 14.68 13.36
CA ARG A 187 -14.53 15.77 12.67
C ARG A 187 -13.60 16.75 11.93
N LYS A 188 -12.56 16.24 11.29
CA LYS A 188 -11.58 17.05 10.56
C LYS A 188 -11.71 16.90 9.04
N GLY A 189 -11.42 17.98 8.32
CA GLY A 189 -11.24 17.95 6.88
C GLY A 189 -10.05 17.06 6.51
N LEU A 190 -10.22 16.24 5.46
CA LEU A 190 -9.24 15.24 5.05
C LEU A 190 -8.71 15.57 3.66
N TYR A 191 -7.38 15.69 3.59
CA TYR A 191 -6.66 16.14 2.41
C TYR A 191 -5.53 15.17 2.04
N TYR A 192 -5.06 15.22 0.80
CA TYR A 192 -3.91 14.46 0.33
C TYR A 192 -3.01 15.29 -0.59
N THR A 193 -1.71 14.96 -0.61
CA THR A 193 -0.72 15.56 -1.51
C THR A 193 -0.74 14.93 -2.90
N GLY A 194 -0.05 15.54 -3.86
CA GLY A 194 0.14 15.03 -5.22
C GLY A 194 0.99 13.76 -5.31
N GLY A 195 1.71 13.64 -6.42
CA GLY A 195 2.62 12.52 -6.68
C GLY A 195 1.91 11.17 -6.69
N MET A 196 2.56 10.15 -6.15
CA MET A 196 2.01 8.79 -6.07
C MET A 196 0.71 8.72 -5.24
N MET A 197 0.60 9.50 -4.17
CA MET A 197 -0.62 9.57 -3.35
C MET A 197 -1.83 10.00 -4.20
N GLY A 198 -1.68 11.05 -5.00
CA GLY A 198 -2.75 11.53 -5.87
C GLY A 198 -3.14 10.53 -6.95
N ARG A 199 -2.17 9.80 -7.52
CA ARG A 199 -2.43 8.78 -8.53
C ARG A 199 -3.13 7.56 -7.93
N ALA A 200 -2.65 7.07 -6.79
CA ALA A 200 -3.26 5.95 -6.08
C ALA A 200 -4.71 6.25 -5.66
N MET A 201 -4.97 7.46 -5.14
CA MET A 201 -6.33 7.88 -4.78
C MET A 201 -7.30 7.85 -5.95
N ARG A 202 -6.88 8.24 -7.17
CA ARG A 202 -7.72 8.14 -8.37
C ARG A 202 -8.03 6.69 -8.74
N ILE A 203 -7.00 5.82 -8.70
CA ILE A 203 -7.17 4.39 -8.99
C ILE A 203 -8.14 3.76 -7.99
N PHE A 204 -7.96 3.98 -6.69
CA PHE A 204 -8.83 3.43 -5.64
C PHE A 204 -10.27 3.93 -5.77
N THR A 205 -10.47 5.23 -6.00
CA THR A 205 -11.80 5.80 -6.18
C THR A 205 -12.51 5.17 -7.38
N HIS A 206 -11.80 4.95 -8.49
CA HIS A 206 -12.35 4.31 -9.67
C HIS A 206 -12.67 2.83 -9.45
N ARG A 207 -11.72 2.08 -8.88
CA ARG A 207 -11.82 0.62 -8.73
C ARG A 207 -12.74 0.18 -7.61
N GLU A 208 -12.75 0.90 -6.49
CA GLU A 208 -13.49 0.52 -5.29
C GLU A 208 -14.88 1.19 -5.16
N ALA A 209 -15.24 2.07 -6.07
CA ALA A 209 -16.51 2.81 -6.03
C ALA A 209 -17.75 1.91 -5.86
N LYS A 210 -17.70 0.68 -6.39
CA LYS A 210 -18.83 -0.27 -6.38
C LYS A 210 -18.74 -1.38 -5.33
N SER A 211 -17.58 -1.61 -4.72
CA SER A 211 -17.30 -2.88 -3.99
C SER A 211 -17.26 -2.78 -2.47
N SER A 212 -17.17 -1.62 -1.87
CA SER A 212 -16.63 -1.49 -0.53
C SER A 212 -17.57 -1.09 0.57
N LYS A 213 -18.89 -1.09 0.38
CA LYS A 213 -19.86 -0.64 1.41
C LYS A 213 -19.41 0.64 2.15
N GLY A 214 -18.72 1.55 1.44
CA GLY A 214 -18.23 2.82 1.96
C GLY A 214 -16.86 2.80 2.66
N LEU A 215 -16.27 1.66 3.02
CA LEU A 215 -14.96 1.64 3.70
C LEU A 215 -13.86 2.24 2.82
N PHE A 216 -13.78 1.86 1.56
CA PHE A 216 -12.81 2.35 0.57
C PHE A 216 -13.35 3.45 -0.35
N ALA A 217 -14.52 4.02 -0.03
CA ALA A 217 -15.02 5.22 -0.70
C ALA A 217 -14.27 6.44 -0.16
N PHE A 218 -13.28 6.92 -0.91
CA PHE A 218 -12.45 8.04 -0.50
C PHE A 218 -13.02 9.37 -1.02
N HIS A 219 -13.21 10.32 -0.10
CA HIS A 219 -13.63 11.70 -0.38
C HIS A 219 -12.57 12.69 0.13
N PHE A 220 -11.28 12.34 -0.04
CA PHE A 220 -10.17 13.20 0.30
C PHE A 220 -10.08 14.33 -0.71
N LYS A 221 -9.71 15.51 -0.25
CA LYS A 221 -9.50 16.66 -1.12
C LYS A 221 -8.01 16.77 -1.49
N TYR A 222 -7.73 16.94 -2.76
CA TYR A 222 -6.37 17.26 -3.18
C TYR A 222 -5.96 18.63 -2.68
N VAL A 223 -4.70 18.77 -2.28
CA VAL A 223 -4.07 20.07 -1.98
C VAL A 223 -2.69 20.13 -2.61
N GLY A 224 -2.42 21.18 -3.37
CA GLY A 224 -1.13 21.52 -3.98
C GLY A 224 -0.59 22.85 -3.46
N GLU A 225 0.59 23.26 -3.95
CA GLU A 225 1.30 24.43 -3.43
C GLU A 225 0.53 25.74 -3.55
N ASP A 226 -0.18 25.94 -4.65
CA ASP A 226 -0.91 27.16 -4.93
C ASP A 226 -2.44 26.98 -4.80
N ASP A 227 -2.89 26.01 -3.98
CA ASP A 227 -4.32 25.80 -3.80
C ASP A 227 -4.94 26.98 -3.02
N PRO A 228 -5.92 27.69 -3.62
CA PRO A 228 -6.56 28.83 -2.96
C PRO A 228 -7.27 28.46 -1.66
N LYS A 229 -7.53 27.18 -1.41
CA LYS A 229 -8.17 26.67 -0.19
C LYS A 229 -7.21 26.50 0.98
N LEU A 230 -5.89 26.65 0.79
CA LEU A 230 -4.89 26.49 1.86
C LEU A 230 -5.23 27.35 3.09
N GLY A 231 -5.55 28.63 2.90
CA GLY A 231 -5.89 29.53 3.99
C GLY A 231 -7.15 29.12 4.76
N GLU A 232 -8.19 28.62 4.07
CA GLU A 232 -9.40 28.11 4.72
C GLU A 232 -9.12 26.80 5.48
N MET A 233 -8.33 25.91 4.89
CA MET A 233 -7.91 24.67 5.48
C MET A 233 -7.12 24.89 6.79
N GLN A 234 -6.17 25.84 6.78
CA GLN A 234 -5.40 26.22 7.97
C GLN A 234 -6.29 26.81 9.07
N LYS A 235 -7.28 27.67 8.72
CA LYS A 235 -8.22 28.23 9.71
C LYS A 235 -9.03 27.14 10.41
N LYS A 236 -9.54 26.17 9.67
CA LYS A 236 -10.42 25.10 10.18
C LYS A 236 -9.68 23.96 10.86
N GLY A 237 -8.37 23.81 10.63
CA GLY A 237 -7.62 22.61 10.97
C GLY A 237 -7.85 21.48 9.96
N PHE A 238 -6.94 20.51 9.91
CA PHE A 238 -6.94 19.48 8.87
C PHE A 238 -6.27 18.17 9.30
N VAL A 239 -6.54 17.12 8.54
CA VAL A 239 -5.72 15.92 8.42
C VAL A 239 -5.19 15.87 6.99
N LEU A 240 -3.87 15.85 6.82
CA LEU A 240 -3.19 15.73 5.54
C LEU A 240 -2.48 14.39 5.44
N VAL A 241 -2.83 13.59 4.44
CA VAL A 241 -2.10 12.35 4.12
C VAL A 241 -1.06 12.63 3.05
N THR A 242 0.16 12.16 3.27
CA THR A 242 1.30 12.46 2.40
C THR A 242 2.28 11.28 2.32
N GLY A 243 3.05 11.23 1.22
CA GLY A 243 4.25 10.41 1.10
C GLY A 243 5.51 11.17 1.49
N ALA A 244 6.60 10.45 1.72
CA ALA A 244 7.87 11.03 2.20
C ALA A 244 8.52 12.03 1.23
N SER A 245 8.23 11.95 -0.05
CA SER A 245 8.77 12.87 -1.09
C SER A 245 8.20 14.31 -1.03
N HIS A 246 7.21 14.58 -0.17
CA HIS A 246 6.55 15.89 -0.11
C HIS A 246 6.93 16.71 1.13
N LEU A 247 8.09 16.44 1.75
CA LEU A 247 8.50 17.10 2.98
C LEU A 247 8.54 18.62 2.86
N ASP A 248 9.16 19.15 1.80
CA ASP A 248 9.32 20.60 1.62
C ASP A 248 7.98 21.31 1.44
N PHE A 249 7.08 20.72 0.67
CA PHE A 249 5.71 21.22 0.53
C PHE A 249 4.99 21.26 1.90
N VAL A 250 5.09 20.17 2.67
CA VAL A 250 4.42 20.08 3.98
C VAL A 250 5.02 21.07 4.98
N LYS A 251 6.36 21.27 4.98
CA LYS A 251 7.01 22.31 5.78
C LYS A 251 6.51 23.70 5.42
N LYS A 252 6.47 24.04 4.13
CA LYS A 252 5.96 25.31 3.61
C LYS A 252 4.50 25.53 4.03
N MET A 253 3.66 24.50 3.92
CA MET A 253 2.25 24.55 4.33
C MET A 253 2.08 24.76 5.85
N CYS A 254 2.98 24.23 6.66
CA CYS A 254 2.95 24.40 8.13
C CYS A 254 3.62 25.69 8.60
N GLN A 255 4.23 26.46 7.70
CA GLN A 255 4.89 27.71 8.05
C GLN A 255 3.88 28.70 8.66
N GLY A 256 4.23 29.28 9.83
CA GLY A 256 3.34 30.19 10.55
C GLY A 256 2.27 29.53 11.44
N LEU A 257 2.15 28.20 11.42
CA LEU A 257 1.31 27.47 12.36
C LEU A 257 2.05 27.28 13.70
N SER A 258 1.29 27.27 14.81
CA SER A 258 1.88 26.95 16.12
C SER A 258 2.38 25.50 16.14
N SER A 259 3.65 25.32 16.47
CA SER A 259 4.26 23.97 16.52
C SER A 259 3.58 23.06 17.55
N SER A 260 3.00 23.62 18.63
CA SER A 260 2.24 22.86 19.63
C SER A 260 0.91 22.31 19.10
N GLU A 261 0.38 22.87 18.01
CA GLU A 261 -0.87 22.44 17.38
C GLU A 261 -0.67 21.48 16.20
N VAL A 262 0.60 21.23 15.77
CA VAL A 262 0.95 20.35 14.65
C VAL A 262 1.41 19.01 15.18
N LEU A 263 0.79 17.94 14.68
CA LEU A 263 1.16 16.54 14.96
C LEU A 263 1.55 15.84 13.67
N LEU A 264 2.65 15.10 13.68
CA LEU A 264 2.97 14.08 12.71
C LEU A 264 2.58 12.70 13.24
N ILE A 265 1.69 12.01 12.55
CA ILE A 265 1.48 10.57 12.70
C ILE A 265 2.40 9.87 11.70
N TYR A 266 3.45 9.23 12.22
CA TYR A 266 4.32 8.38 11.43
C TYR A 266 3.66 7.01 11.29
N SER A 267 3.15 6.70 10.10
CA SER A 267 2.39 5.48 9.83
C SER A 267 3.05 4.62 8.74
N ALA A 268 4.36 4.46 8.88
CA ALA A 268 5.21 3.61 8.05
C ALA A 268 6.06 2.70 8.96
N TRP A 269 6.71 1.71 8.37
CA TRP A 269 7.59 0.82 9.11
C TRP A 269 8.75 1.58 9.78
N ASP A 270 9.00 1.32 11.05
CA ASP A 270 9.99 2.03 11.86
C ASP A 270 11.45 1.75 11.43
N GLY A 271 11.69 0.65 10.72
CA GLY A 271 12.97 0.36 10.10
C GLY A 271 13.47 1.47 9.16
N TYR A 272 12.58 2.23 8.52
CA TYR A 272 12.99 3.35 7.66
C TYR A 272 13.72 4.48 8.39
N TYR A 273 13.61 4.57 9.73
CA TYR A 273 14.36 5.55 10.52
C TYR A 273 15.23 4.92 11.62
N LYS A 274 15.17 3.60 11.82
CA LYS A 274 16.00 2.87 12.81
C LYS A 274 17.12 2.06 12.17
N ASP A 275 16.87 1.43 11.01
CA ASP A 275 17.85 0.57 10.34
C ASP A 275 18.78 1.42 9.48
N PRO A 276 20.13 1.41 9.72
CA PRO A 276 21.07 2.21 8.96
C PRO A 276 21.05 1.96 7.46
N LEU A 277 20.80 0.73 7.01
CA LEU A 277 20.70 0.39 5.60
C LEU A 277 19.45 1.03 4.98
N GLN A 278 18.32 0.94 5.67
CA GLN A 278 17.06 1.54 5.21
C GLN A 278 17.11 3.06 5.21
N ILE A 279 17.76 3.67 6.21
CA ILE A 279 18.01 5.11 6.25
C ILE A 279 18.81 5.57 5.05
N LYS A 280 19.88 4.83 4.70
CA LYS A 280 20.72 5.13 3.53
C LYS A 280 19.94 5.03 2.20
N GLN A 281 19.07 4.03 2.08
CA GLN A 281 18.28 3.80 0.87
C GLN A 281 17.08 4.75 0.76
N ASN A 282 16.47 5.13 1.87
CA ASN A 282 15.22 5.87 1.96
C ASN A 282 15.29 7.02 2.99
N PRO A 283 16.24 7.97 2.86
CA PRO A 283 16.49 9.00 3.88
C PRO A 283 15.27 9.88 4.16
N ALA A 284 14.42 10.08 3.16
CA ALA A 284 13.25 10.95 3.25
C ALA A 284 12.26 10.58 4.38
N TYR A 285 12.19 9.31 4.79
CA TYR A 285 11.33 8.90 5.90
C TYR A 285 11.83 9.38 7.24
N ARG A 286 13.16 9.27 7.48
CA ARG A 286 13.80 9.80 8.69
C ARG A 286 13.71 11.32 8.71
N ASP A 287 14.08 11.97 7.61
CA ASP A 287 14.08 13.42 7.49
C ASP A 287 12.68 14.01 7.72
N PHE A 288 11.65 13.31 7.24
CA PHE A 288 10.26 13.69 7.48
C PHE A 288 9.90 13.59 8.97
N ARG A 289 10.31 12.50 9.64
CA ARG A 289 10.03 12.27 11.05
C ARG A 289 10.73 13.30 11.94
N GLU A 290 11.97 13.67 11.63
CA GLU A 290 12.78 14.63 12.38
C GLU A 290 12.34 16.09 12.17
N ALA A 291 11.58 16.36 11.11
CA ALA A 291 11.13 17.72 10.77
C ALA A 291 10.04 18.28 11.70
N PHE A 292 9.38 17.44 12.51
CA PHE A 292 8.26 17.84 13.35
C PHE A 292 8.53 17.58 14.83
N PRO A 293 8.18 18.52 15.73
CA PRO A 293 8.45 18.38 17.17
C PRO A 293 7.51 17.39 17.86
N ASN A 294 6.26 17.29 17.39
CA ASN A 294 5.29 16.36 17.95
C ASN A 294 5.10 15.19 16.96
N VAL A 295 5.59 14.02 17.32
CA VAL A 295 5.51 12.81 16.50
C VAL A 295 4.93 11.66 17.31
N VAL A 296 4.04 10.91 16.71
CA VAL A 296 3.54 9.65 17.25
C VAL A 296 3.63 8.55 16.18
N ASP A 297 4.17 7.40 16.56
CA ASP A 297 4.24 6.24 15.69
C ASP A 297 2.95 5.41 15.84
N ILE A 298 2.14 5.33 14.79
CA ILE A 298 0.92 4.53 14.73
C ILE A 298 0.93 3.72 13.44
N HIS A 299 1.39 2.49 13.54
CA HIS A 299 1.59 1.59 12.41
C HIS A 299 1.22 0.15 12.80
N THR A 300 0.95 -0.67 11.83
CA THR A 300 0.91 -2.14 11.91
C THR A 300 1.56 -2.72 10.67
N SER A 301 2.17 -3.88 10.78
CA SER A 301 2.88 -4.54 9.68
C SER A 301 1.96 -4.78 8.47
N GLY A 302 2.54 -4.73 7.28
CA GLY A 302 1.88 -5.19 6.05
C GLY A 302 1.91 -6.71 5.88
N HIS A 303 2.67 -7.42 6.72
CA HIS A 303 2.99 -8.83 6.61
C HIS A 303 2.36 -9.65 7.75
N ALA A 304 2.22 -10.96 7.52
CA ALA A 304 1.65 -11.89 8.47
C ALA A 304 2.48 -12.00 9.75
N SER A 305 1.83 -12.07 10.91
CA SER A 305 2.50 -12.43 12.17
C SER A 305 2.90 -13.90 12.17
N ARG A 306 3.81 -14.28 13.09
CA ARG A 306 4.20 -15.69 13.31
C ARG A 306 2.97 -16.57 13.58
N GLU A 307 2.04 -16.07 14.38
CA GLU A 307 0.79 -16.75 14.73
C GLU A 307 -0.11 -16.91 13.51
N CYS A 308 -0.20 -15.89 12.67
CA CYS A 308 -0.94 -15.93 11.41
C CYS A 308 -0.36 -16.98 10.46
N ILE A 309 0.97 -17.00 10.27
CA ILE A 309 1.67 -17.98 9.42
C ILE A 309 1.41 -19.40 9.93
N LYS A 310 1.58 -19.63 11.25
CA LYS A 310 1.29 -20.93 11.86
C LYS A 310 -0.16 -21.37 11.60
N LYS A 311 -1.12 -20.48 11.80
CA LYS A 311 -2.53 -20.78 11.57
C LYS A 311 -2.84 -21.10 10.10
N VAL A 312 -2.18 -20.44 9.17
CA VAL A 312 -2.29 -20.76 7.73
C VAL A 312 -1.79 -22.17 7.46
N ILE A 313 -0.63 -22.57 8.01
CA ILE A 313 -0.09 -23.93 7.87
C ILE A 313 -1.04 -24.96 8.49
N ASP A 314 -1.59 -24.68 9.67
CA ASP A 314 -2.52 -25.58 10.38
C ASP A 314 -3.85 -25.77 9.63
N ILE A 315 -4.32 -24.76 8.88
CA ILE A 315 -5.53 -24.83 8.05
C ILE A 315 -5.26 -25.58 6.75
N VAL A 316 -4.17 -25.23 6.06
CA VAL A 316 -3.83 -25.78 4.74
C VAL A 316 -3.38 -27.21 4.83
N LYS A 317 -2.66 -27.59 5.90
CA LYS A 317 -2.08 -28.93 6.15
C LYS A 317 -1.35 -29.45 4.90
N PRO A 318 -0.39 -28.70 4.36
CA PRO A 318 0.32 -29.09 3.15
C PRO A 318 1.25 -30.30 3.43
N LYS A 319 1.66 -31.03 2.39
CA LYS A 319 2.68 -32.08 2.53
C LYS A 319 4.07 -31.47 2.76
N GLU A 320 4.35 -30.33 2.11
CA GLU A 320 5.62 -29.60 2.23
C GLU A 320 5.36 -28.09 2.40
N VAL A 321 6.30 -27.39 3.06
CA VAL A 321 6.26 -25.92 3.26
C VAL A 321 7.59 -25.33 2.84
N ILE A 322 7.55 -24.29 2.01
CA ILE A 322 8.67 -23.40 1.72
C ILE A 322 8.33 -22.01 2.26
N CYS A 323 9.23 -21.48 3.08
CA CYS A 323 9.13 -20.12 3.59
C CYS A 323 10.10 -19.20 2.82
N ILE A 324 9.61 -18.11 2.24
CA ILE A 324 10.36 -17.13 1.42
C ILE A 324 10.43 -15.77 2.10
#